data_fdc02c6e38012d8773fc04ab7e2b911c
#
_entry.id   fdc02c6e38012d8773fc04ab7e2b911c
#
_cell.length_a   1.000
_cell.length_b   1.000
_cell.length_c   1.000
_cell.angle_alpha   90.00
_cell.angle_beta   90.00
_cell.angle_gamma   90.00
#
_symmetry.space_group_name_H-M   'P 1'
#
loop_
_entity.id
_entity.type
_entity.pdbx_description
1 polymer ?
#
loop_
_entity_poly.entity_id
_entity_poly.type
_entity_poly.pdbx_seq_one_letter_code
_entity_poly.pdbx_strand_id
1 'polypeptide(L)'
;MFQNEQRITITARDLKVVSALQCDGRMTMQALADKIGISVYAATESYRRLTESGIMSIVPVCNPLSLGNYSQVLVGLRLDGSRDEALAMLQSMPQVTYVVCALGDADIIAEAVVYSAEGMDHFLKHGLRALPGLSRLQVFSCGRLVLDDHNVSVVNRLLAAHGETGFLTKREASVGTDIPSHRLDPRFVHTFNELQK
;
A
#
# COMPACT_ATOMS: atom_id res chain seq x y z
N MET A 1 -5.47 5.77 -19.16
CA MET A 1 -5.16 4.77 -20.21
C MET A 1 -4.31 3.71 -19.55
N PHE A 2 -4.88 2.57 -19.17
CA PHE A 2 -4.10 1.48 -18.60
C PHE A 2 -3.14 1.01 -19.68
N GLN A 3 -1.84 1.18 -19.46
CA GLN A 3 -0.83 0.71 -20.39
C GLN A 3 -1.04 -0.78 -20.63
N ASN A 4 -0.86 -1.19 -21.87
CA ASN A 4 -0.98 -2.57 -22.35
C ASN A 4 0.19 -3.39 -21.77
N GLU A 5 0.11 -3.68 -20.46
CA GLU A 5 1.04 -4.58 -19.80
C GLU A 5 0.80 -5.96 -20.37
N GLN A 6 1.82 -6.55 -20.94
CA GLN A 6 1.81 -7.96 -21.34
C GLN A 6 1.31 -8.75 -20.14
N ARG A 7 0.07 -9.27 -20.23
CA ARG A 7 -0.53 -10.09 -19.17
C ARG A 7 0.30 -11.36 -19.03
N ILE A 8 1.20 -11.34 -18.08
CA ILE A 8 1.96 -12.53 -17.71
C ILE A 8 0.99 -13.52 -17.09
N THR A 9 0.97 -14.73 -17.61
CA THR A 9 0.14 -15.80 -17.04
C THR A 9 0.77 -16.25 -15.73
N ILE A 10 0.07 -16.03 -14.63
CA ILE A 10 0.45 -16.48 -13.29
C ILE A 10 0.06 -17.93 -13.13
N THR A 11 1.01 -18.78 -12.79
CA THR A 11 0.77 -20.22 -12.54
C THR A 11 0.55 -20.51 -11.07
N ALA A 12 0.00 -21.69 -10.74
CA ALA A 12 -0.13 -22.15 -9.35
C ALA A 12 1.25 -22.19 -8.65
N ARG A 13 2.31 -22.57 -9.37
CA ARG A 13 3.69 -22.54 -8.87
C ARG A 13 4.12 -21.14 -8.46
N ASP A 14 3.83 -20.13 -9.27
CA ASP A 14 4.17 -18.74 -8.96
C ASP A 14 3.44 -18.25 -7.71
N LEU A 15 2.16 -18.60 -7.58
CA LEU A 15 1.38 -18.27 -6.38
C LEU A 15 1.95 -18.95 -5.12
N LYS A 16 2.46 -20.18 -5.22
CA LYS A 16 3.16 -20.85 -4.12
C LYS A 16 4.46 -20.14 -3.74
N VAL A 17 5.24 -19.67 -4.73
CA VAL A 17 6.43 -18.86 -4.49
C VAL A 17 6.07 -17.58 -3.73
N VAL A 18 5.07 -16.84 -4.19
CA VAL A 18 4.60 -15.62 -3.51
C VAL A 18 4.16 -15.93 -2.08
N SER A 19 3.31 -16.96 -1.89
CA SER A 19 2.80 -17.33 -0.57
C SER A 19 3.90 -17.77 0.41
N ALA A 20 4.93 -18.48 -0.07
CA ALA A 20 6.07 -18.86 0.75
C ALA A 20 6.92 -17.65 1.16
N LEU A 21 7.16 -16.71 0.23
CA LEU A 21 7.91 -15.49 0.49
C LEU A 21 7.13 -14.47 1.35
N GLN A 22 5.80 -14.52 1.36
CA GLN A 22 5.00 -13.76 2.32
C GLN A 22 5.23 -14.25 3.76
N CYS A 23 5.58 -15.54 3.97
CA CYS A 23 5.97 -16.05 5.29
C CYS A 23 7.34 -15.54 5.72
N ASP A 24 8.32 -15.60 4.82
CA ASP A 24 9.68 -15.11 5.05
C ASP A 24 10.31 -14.69 3.71
N GLY A 25 10.33 -13.39 3.48
CA GLY A 25 10.93 -12.80 2.26
C GLY A 25 12.47 -12.95 2.17
N ARG A 26 13.11 -13.47 3.21
CA ARG A 26 14.58 -13.70 3.25
C ARG A 26 14.97 -15.15 2.99
N MET A 27 14.03 -16.03 2.62
CA MET A 27 14.34 -17.41 2.28
C MET A 27 15.40 -17.49 1.19
N THR A 28 16.33 -18.44 1.36
CA THR A 28 17.23 -18.83 0.25
C THR A 28 16.43 -19.56 -0.83
N MET A 29 16.92 -19.56 -2.06
CA MET A 29 16.25 -20.30 -3.15
C MET A 29 16.17 -21.81 -2.87
N GLN A 30 17.13 -22.38 -2.13
CA GLN A 30 17.08 -23.77 -1.67
C GLN A 30 15.90 -23.96 -0.69
N ALA A 31 15.82 -23.15 0.36
CA ALA A 31 14.73 -23.24 1.35
C ALA A 31 13.35 -23.02 0.72
N LEU A 32 13.25 -22.11 -0.23
CA LEU A 32 12.02 -21.87 -1.00
C LEU A 32 11.64 -23.11 -1.82
N ALA A 33 12.58 -23.69 -2.56
CA ALA A 33 12.38 -24.87 -3.37
C ALA A 33 11.90 -26.06 -2.51
N ASP A 34 12.57 -26.31 -1.39
CA ASP A 34 12.22 -27.38 -0.44
C ASP A 34 10.83 -27.17 0.15
N LYS A 35 10.49 -25.92 0.54
CA LYS A 35 9.19 -25.58 1.13
C LYS A 35 8.02 -25.84 0.19
N ILE A 36 8.18 -25.54 -1.11
CA ILE A 36 7.09 -25.66 -2.08
C ILE A 36 7.17 -26.95 -2.93
N GLY A 37 8.20 -27.77 -2.71
CA GLY A 37 8.33 -29.09 -3.34
C GLY A 37 8.72 -29.05 -4.82
N ILE A 38 9.64 -28.15 -5.21
CA ILE A 38 10.13 -28.03 -6.59
C ILE A 38 11.67 -27.98 -6.63
N SER A 39 12.25 -28.03 -7.83
CA SER A 39 13.71 -27.84 -7.98
C SER A 39 14.11 -26.38 -7.73
N VAL A 40 15.36 -26.18 -7.25
CA VAL A 40 15.95 -24.84 -7.05
C VAL A 40 15.91 -24.02 -8.34
N TYR A 41 16.18 -24.66 -9.47
CA TYR A 41 16.10 -24.01 -10.79
C TYR A 41 14.69 -23.46 -11.05
N ALA A 42 13.65 -24.28 -10.82
CA ALA A 42 12.27 -23.85 -11.01
C ALA A 42 11.83 -22.74 -10.04
N ALA A 43 12.32 -22.78 -8.78
CA ALA A 43 12.09 -21.73 -7.80
C ALA A 43 12.73 -20.41 -8.23
N THR A 44 14.00 -20.46 -8.65
CA THR A 44 14.76 -19.30 -9.12
C THR A 44 14.13 -18.69 -10.36
N GLU A 45 13.69 -19.50 -11.31
CA GLU A 45 13.04 -19.03 -12.55
C GLU A 45 11.69 -18.33 -12.25
N SER A 46 10.86 -18.92 -11.39
CA SER A 46 9.61 -18.28 -10.97
C SER A 46 9.86 -16.97 -10.22
N TYR A 47 10.81 -16.95 -9.28
CA TYR A 47 11.21 -15.76 -8.54
C TYR A 47 11.66 -14.64 -9.49
N ARG A 48 12.60 -14.94 -10.39
CA ARG A 48 13.14 -13.99 -11.37
C ARG A 48 12.03 -13.41 -12.24
N ARG A 49 11.17 -14.26 -12.80
CA ARG A 49 10.05 -13.86 -13.64
C ARG A 49 9.06 -12.94 -12.91
N LEU A 50 8.71 -13.25 -11.66
CA LEU A 50 7.80 -12.46 -10.83
C LEU A 50 8.38 -11.09 -10.48
N THR A 51 9.68 -11.03 -10.21
CA THR A 51 10.36 -9.76 -9.85
C THR A 51 10.62 -8.88 -11.07
N GLU A 52 11.13 -9.46 -12.17
CA GLU A 52 11.39 -8.71 -13.41
C GLU A 52 10.12 -8.16 -14.06
N SER A 53 9.00 -8.86 -13.88
CA SER A 53 7.70 -8.40 -14.37
C SER A 53 7.01 -7.35 -13.49
N GLY A 54 7.59 -7.03 -12.33
CA GLY A 54 6.97 -6.12 -11.36
C GLY A 54 5.75 -6.69 -10.62
N ILE A 55 5.43 -7.98 -10.81
CA ILE A 55 4.30 -8.63 -10.10
C ILE A 55 4.61 -8.80 -8.62
N MET A 56 5.88 -8.99 -8.26
CA MET A 56 6.34 -9.16 -6.89
C MET A 56 7.57 -8.30 -6.62
N SER A 57 7.60 -7.70 -5.44
CA SER A 57 8.78 -7.07 -4.87
C SER A 57 8.94 -7.49 -3.41
N ILE A 58 10.18 -7.56 -2.93
CA ILE A 58 10.46 -7.81 -1.51
C ILE A 58 10.97 -6.51 -0.92
N VAL A 59 10.21 -5.95 -0.01
CA VAL A 59 10.52 -4.69 0.67
C VAL A 59 10.35 -4.87 2.18
N PRO A 60 11.16 -4.20 3.00
CA PRO A 60 10.91 -4.15 4.43
C PRO A 60 9.65 -3.33 4.69
N VAL A 61 8.70 -3.89 5.42
CA VAL A 61 7.51 -3.17 5.89
C VAL A 61 7.77 -2.66 7.29
N CYS A 62 7.63 -1.35 7.48
CA CYS A 62 7.72 -0.70 8.78
C CYS A 62 6.34 -0.15 9.16
N ASN A 63 6.01 -0.23 10.45
CA ASN A 63 4.84 0.48 10.96
C ASN A 63 5.23 1.96 11.18
N PRO A 64 4.72 2.90 10.37
CA PRO A 64 5.09 4.32 10.49
C PRO A 64 4.71 4.89 11.85
N LEU A 65 3.59 4.44 12.44
CA LEU A 65 3.13 4.90 13.74
C LEU A 65 4.03 4.47 14.90
N SER A 66 4.90 3.46 14.69
CA SER A 66 5.91 3.01 15.66
C SER A 66 7.26 3.72 15.51
N LEU A 67 7.46 4.49 14.44
CA LEU A 67 8.72 5.17 14.15
C LEU A 67 8.79 6.60 14.71
N GLY A 68 7.72 7.08 15.38
CA GLY A 68 7.69 8.42 15.99
C GLY A 68 6.33 9.11 15.89
N ASN A 69 6.33 10.44 16.00
CA ASN A 69 5.13 11.27 15.96
C ASN A 69 4.62 11.49 14.53
N TYR A 70 4.18 10.41 13.88
CA TYR A 70 3.59 10.46 12.54
C TYR A 70 2.07 10.47 12.61
N SER A 71 1.47 11.10 11.61
CA SER A 71 0.06 10.93 11.29
C SER A 71 -0.08 10.36 9.90
N GLN A 72 -0.83 9.29 9.77
CA GLN A 72 -1.24 8.72 8.51
C GLN A 72 -2.59 9.30 8.14
N VAL A 73 -2.72 9.79 6.92
CA VAL A 73 -3.94 10.36 6.38
C VAL A 73 -4.31 9.72 5.05
N LEU A 74 -5.60 9.50 4.87
CA LEU A 74 -6.18 9.20 3.56
C LEU A 74 -6.84 10.47 3.03
N VAL A 75 -6.64 10.77 1.76
CA VAL A 75 -7.26 11.91 1.10
C VAL A 75 -8.04 11.48 -0.12
N GLY A 76 -9.25 11.99 -0.26
CA GLY A 76 -10.08 11.90 -1.45
C GLY A 76 -10.08 13.24 -2.19
N LEU A 77 -9.73 13.23 -3.47
CA LEU A 77 -9.59 14.41 -4.30
C LEU A 77 -10.58 14.37 -5.46
N ARG A 78 -11.36 15.44 -5.64
CA ARG A 78 -12.17 15.67 -6.84
C ARG A 78 -11.51 16.75 -7.68
N LEU A 79 -11.43 16.52 -8.98
CA LEU A 79 -10.72 17.40 -9.91
C LEU A 79 -11.65 17.85 -11.04
N ASP A 80 -11.66 19.15 -11.32
CA ASP A 80 -12.35 19.75 -12.47
C ASP A 80 -11.37 20.05 -13.63
N GLY A 81 -10.17 19.48 -13.61
CA GLY A 81 -9.09 19.74 -14.57
C GLY A 81 -8.26 18.51 -14.94
N SER A 82 -7.01 18.74 -15.36
CA SER A 82 -6.09 17.69 -15.76
C SER A 82 -5.72 16.79 -14.59
N ARG A 83 -6.11 15.52 -14.68
CA ARG A 83 -5.77 14.48 -13.71
C ARG A 83 -4.27 14.14 -13.74
N ASP A 84 -3.67 14.18 -14.93
CA ASP A 84 -2.27 13.79 -15.11
C ASP A 84 -1.31 14.78 -14.42
N GLU A 85 -1.61 16.07 -14.45
CA GLU A 85 -0.82 17.09 -13.72
C GLU A 85 -0.93 16.92 -12.21
N ALA A 86 -2.14 16.67 -11.70
CA ALA A 86 -2.36 16.41 -10.28
C ALA A 86 -1.64 15.13 -9.82
N LEU A 87 -1.67 14.06 -10.62
CA LEU A 87 -0.96 12.81 -10.33
C LEU A 87 0.56 13.02 -10.30
N ALA A 88 1.12 13.73 -11.27
CA ALA A 88 2.55 14.03 -11.31
C ALA A 88 2.99 14.83 -10.07
N MET A 89 2.17 15.80 -9.65
CA MET A 89 2.44 16.60 -8.46
C MET A 89 2.34 15.74 -7.18
N LEU A 90 1.32 14.90 -7.03
CA LEU A 90 1.19 13.99 -5.89
C LEU A 90 2.37 13.02 -5.79
N GLN A 91 2.81 12.45 -6.91
CA GLN A 91 3.95 11.54 -6.97
C GLN A 91 5.27 12.22 -6.57
N SER A 92 5.38 13.52 -6.73
CA SER A 92 6.57 14.29 -6.33
C SER A 92 6.61 14.64 -4.83
N MET A 93 5.49 14.48 -4.12
CA MET A 93 5.41 14.80 -2.69
C MET A 93 6.00 13.67 -1.83
N PRO A 94 7.06 13.91 -1.05
CA PRO A 94 7.72 12.87 -0.26
C PRO A 94 6.83 12.27 0.84
N GLN A 95 5.77 12.97 1.25
CA GLN A 95 4.81 12.50 2.24
C GLN A 95 3.82 11.47 1.67
N VAL A 96 3.59 11.49 0.35
CA VAL A 96 2.62 10.62 -0.31
C VAL A 96 3.21 9.22 -0.49
N THR A 97 2.55 8.22 0.08
CA THR A 97 2.99 6.83 0.09
C THR A 97 2.20 5.93 -0.87
N TYR A 98 0.98 6.36 -1.22
CA TYR A 98 0.10 5.62 -2.11
C TYR A 98 -0.81 6.57 -2.87
N VAL A 99 -1.04 6.29 -4.16
CA VAL A 99 -1.98 7.04 -5.02
C VAL A 99 -2.71 6.07 -5.92
N VAL A 100 -4.02 6.20 -6.03
CA VAL A 100 -4.85 5.41 -6.94
C VAL A 100 -5.90 6.31 -7.60
N CYS A 101 -6.13 6.11 -8.90
CA CYS A 101 -7.28 6.68 -9.58
C CYS A 101 -8.54 5.94 -9.14
N ALA A 102 -9.55 6.66 -8.70
CA ALA A 102 -10.80 6.13 -8.19
C ALA A 102 -11.97 6.44 -9.15
N LEU A 103 -13.06 5.71 -8.95
CA LEU A 103 -14.35 5.95 -9.59
C LEU A 103 -15.36 6.19 -8.47
N GLY A 104 -16.14 7.27 -8.56
CA GLY A 104 -17.15 7.63 -7.57
C GLY A 104 -17.04 9.08 -7.12
N ASP A 105 -17.16 9.33 -5.82
CA ASP A 105 -17.13 10.69 -5.24
C ASP A 105 -15.75 11.36 -5.26
N ALA A 106 -14.69 10.58 -5.44
CA ALA A 106 -13.33 11.06 -5.63
C ALA A 106 -12.75 10.55 -6.97
N ASP A 107 -11.92 11.34 -7.62
CA ASP A 107 -11.17 10.96 -8.83
C ASP A 107 -9.82 10.32 -8.48
N ILE A 108 -9.25 10.74 -7.35
CA ILE A 108 -8.00 10.22 -6.81
C ILE A 108 -8.18 9.96 -5.32
N ILE A 109 -7.67 8.83 -4.85
CA ILE A 109 -7.45 8.55 -3.43
C ILE A 109 -5.94 8.43 -3.22
N ALA A 110 -5.43 9.12 -2.21
CA ALA A 110 -4.03 9.04 -1.86
C ALA A 110 -3.86 8.80 -0.35
N GLU A 111 -2.75 8.17 0.01
CA GLU A 111 -2.29 8.02 1.38
C GLU A 111 -1.03 8.83 1.59
N ALA A 112 -0.93 9.48 2.71
CA ALA A 112 0.25 10.22 3.10
C ALA A 112 0.61 9.98 4.57
N VAL A 113 1.91 10.05 4.84
CA VAL A 113 2.46 10.00 6.20
C VAL A 113 3.14 11.34 6.47
N VAL A 114 2.68 12.04 7.48
CA VAL A 114 3.16 13.39 7.83
C VAL A 114 3.68 13.45 9.25
N TYR A 115 4.75 14.22 9.41
CA TYR A 115 5.34 14.51 10.70
C TYR A 115 4.76 15.80 11.25
N SER A 116 4.40 15.83 12.48
CA SER A 116 3.97 17.00 13.24
C SER A 116 2.69 17.68 12.71
N ALA A 117 2.11 18.54 13.52
CA ALA A 117 0.94 19.33 13.16
C ALA A 117 1.26 20.40 12.09
N GLU A 118 2.45 20.99 12.17
CA GLU A 118 2.94 21.96 11.19
C GLU A 118 3.15 21.31 9.82
N GLY A 119 3.69 20.08 9.79
CA GLY A 119 3.84 19.29 8.58
C GLY A 119 2.49 18.95 7.94
N MET A 120 1.47 18.65 8.76
CA MET A 120 0.10 18.42 8.29
C MET A 120 -0.48 19.70 7.67
N ASP A 121 -0.39 20.83 8.37
CA ASP A 121 -0.87 22.12 7.88
C ASP A 121 -0.22 22.50 6.56
N HIS A 122 1.10 22.34 6.46
CA HIS A 122 1.85 22.59 5.23
C HIS A 122 1.42 21.65 4.09
N PHE A 123 1.30 20.36 4.36
CA PHE A 123 0.87 19.37 3.37
C PHE A 123 -0.53 19.67 2.82
N LEU A 124 -1.47 20.02 3.71
CA LEU A 124 -2.84 20.33 3.29
C LEU A 124 -2.93 21.67 2.55
N LYS A 125 -2.31 22.74 3.06
CA LYS A 125 -2.44 24.10 2.50
C LYS A 125 -1.58 24.34 1.28
N HIS A 126 -0.35 23.86 1.30
CA HIS A 126 0.65 24.16 0.26
C HIS A 126 0.92 22.96 -0.67
N GLY A 127 0.62 21.75 -0.21
CA GLY A 127 0.64 20.55 -1.04
C GLY A 127 -0.68 20.33 -1.76
N LEU A 128 -1.68 19.82 -1.04
CA LEU A 128 -2.92 19.36 -1.67
C LEU A 128 -3.77 20.49 -2.27
N ARG A 129 -3.91 21.63 -1.59
CA ARG A 129 -4.70 22.75 -2.13
C ARG A 129 -4.07 23.45 -3.32
N ALA A 130 -2.78 23.22 -3.57
CA ALA A 130 -2.08 23.70 -4.75
C ALA A 130 -2.25 22.78 -5.98
N LEU A 131 -2.94 21.64 -5.84
CA LEU A 131 -3.19 20.73 -6.95
C LEU A 131 -4.05 21.39 -8.03
N PRO A 132 -3.64 21.30 -9.30
CA PRO A 132 -4.38 21.89 -10.40
C PRO A 132 -5.77 21.27 -10.52
N GLY A 133 -6.79 22.12 -10.64
CA GLY A 133 -8.18 21.70 -10.81
C GLY A 133 -8.82 21.07 -9.58
N LEU A 134 -8.23 21.17 -8.40
CA LEU A 134 -8.82 20.64 -7.19
C LEU A 134 -10.14 21.37 -6.87
N SER A 135 -11.26 20.66 -6.95
CA SER A 135 -12.59 21.18 -6.62
C SER A 135 -13.09 20.74 -5.25
N ARG A 136 -12.67 19.56 -4.79
CA ARG A 136 -13.03 19.04 -3.47
C ARG A 136 -11.90 18.22 -2.86
N LEU A 137 -11.64 18.47 -1.59
CA LEU A 137 -10.69 17.74 -0.77
C LEU A 137 -11.42 17.13 0.43
N GLN A 138 -11.27 15.81 0.60
CA GLN A 138 -11.70 15.09 1.79
C GLN A 138 -10.45 14.54 2.47
N VAL A 139 -10.35 14.70 3.78
CA VAL A 139 -9.19 14.23 4.56
C VAL A 139 -9.68 13.36 5.69
N PHE A 140 -9.08 12.16 5.82
CA PHE A 140 -9.36 11.21 6.87
C PHE A 140 -8.06 10.95 7.64
N SER A 141 -8.00 11.35 8.89
CA SER A 141 -6.89 11.00 9.76
C SER A 141 -7.04 9.57 10.25
N CYS A 142 -6.04 8.73 10.05
CA CYS A 142 -6.05 7.35 10.47
C CYS A 142 -5.71 7.28 11.98
N GLY A 143 -6.69 6.90 12.80
CA GLY A 143 -6.51 6.78 14.24
C GLY A 143 -6.00 5.41 14.68
N ARG A 144 -6.34 4.34 13.96
CA ARG A 144 -5.95 2.97 14.27
C ARG A 144 -5.99 2.11 13.02
N LEU A 145 -4.89 1.41 12.77
CA LEU A 145 -4.85 0.33 11.78
C LEU A 145 -5.51 -0.91 12.38
N VAL A 146 -6.56 -1.41 11.74
CA VAL A 146 -7.31 -2.60 12.21
C VAL A 146 -6.86 -3.84 11.48
N LEU A 147 -6.56 -3.72 10.20
CA LEU A 147 -6.13 -4.82 9.36
C LEU A 147 -5.31 -4.30 8.18
N ASP A 148 -4.16 -4.92 7.97
CA ASP A 148 -3.39 -4.85 6.74
C ASP A 148 -2.87 -6.26 6.43
N ASP A 149 -3.41 -6.92 5.43
CA ASP A 149 -3.09 -8.31 5.11
C ASP A 149 -2.07 -8.45 3.97
N HIS A 150 -1.54 -7.34 3.46
CA HIS A 150 -0.56 -7.32 2.37
C HIS A 150 -0.89 -8.27 1.20
N ASN A 151 -2.18 -8.36 0.86
CA ASN A 151 -2.71 -9.23 -0.20
C ASN A 151 -2.62 -10.76 0.06
N VAL A 152 -2.36 -11.20 1.28
CA VAL A 152 -2.34 -12.64 1.61
C VAL A 152 -3.68 -13.30 1.30
N SER A 153 -4.80 -12.64 1.61
CA SER A 153 -6.14 -13.13 1.28
C SER A 153 -6.34 -13.32 -0.22
N VAL A 154 -5.75 -12.45 -1.05
CA VAL A 154 -5.85 -12.55 -2.52
C VAL A 154 -5.06 -13.75 -3.02
N VAL A 155 -3.81 -13.90 -2.57
CA VAL A 155 -2.94 -15.02 -2.96
C VAL A 155 -3.56 -16.36 -2.53
N ASN A 156 -4.06 -16.47 -1.30
CA ASN A 156 -4.72 -17.68 -0.80
C ASN A 156 -5.98 -18.04 -1.62
N ARG A 157 -6.76 -17.05 -2.03
CA ARG A 157 -7.96 -17.26 -2.86
C ARG A 157 -7.61 -17.75 -4.26
N LEU A 158 -6.55 -17.22 -4.84
CA LEU A 158 -6.03 -17.66 -6.14
C LEU A 158 -5.47 -19.08 -6.06
N LEU A 159 -4.73 -19.43 -4.99
CA LEU A 159 -4.25 -20.79 -4.75
C LEU A 159 -5.40 -21.78 -4.61
N ALA A 160 -6.44 -21.44 -3.84
CA ALA A 160 -7.61 -22.28 -3.67
C ALA A 160 -8.33 -22.59 -5.01
N ALA A 161 -8.36 -21.64 -5.94
CA ALA A 161 -8.90 -21.82 -7.28
C ALA A 161 -8.07 -22.85 -8.11
N HIS A 162 -6.85 -23.14 -7.72
CA HIS A 162 -5.96 -24.14 -8.31
C HIS A 162 -5.88 -25.44 -7.47
N GLY A 163 -6.75 -25.59 -6.46
CA GLY A 163 -6.73 -26.73 -5.54
C GLY A 163 -5.56 -26.73 -4.55
N GLU A 164 -4.96 -25.58 -4.31
CA GLU A 164 -3.77 -25.42 -3.49
C GLU A 164 -4.05 -24.58 -2.24
N THR A 165 -3.20 -24.70 -1.22
CA THR A 165 -3.31 -23.93 0.03
C THR A 165 -2.12 -22.99 0.18
N GLY A 166 -2.38 -21.76 0.64
CA GLY A 166 -1.33 -20.79 0.98
C GLY A 166 -0.64 -21.15 2.30
N PHE A 167 0.59 -20.64 2.48
CA PHE A 167 1.41 -20.90 3.65
C PHE A 167 1.13 -19.95 4.83
N LEU A 168 0.47 -18.81 4.59
CA LEU A 168 0.08 -17.85 5.61
C LEU A 168 -1.43 -17.78 5.77
N THR A 169 -1.87 -17.66 7.02
CA THR A 169 -3.26 -17.30 7.34
C THR A 169 -3.38 -15.76 7.38
N LYS A 170 -4.60 -15.25 7.15
CA LYS A 170 -4.91 -13.82 7.24
C LYS A 170 -4.53 -13.23 8.63
N ARG A 171 -4.63 -14.04 9.70
CA ARG A 171 -4.32 -13.62 11.07
C ARG A 171 -2.81 -13.46 11.30
N GLU A 172 -2.00 -14.32 10.69
CA GLU A 172 -0.54 -14.28 10.78
C GLU A 172 0.07 -13.17 9.94
N ALA A 173 -0.61 -12.78 8.86
CA ALA A 173 -0.21 -11.69 7.98
C ALA A 173 -0.45 -10.29 8.57
N SER A 174 -1.34 -10.15 9.54
CA SER A 174 -1.56 -8.88 10.23
C SER A 174 -0.36 -8.59 11.13
N VAL A 175 0.54 -7.74 10.68
CA VAL A 175 1.66 -7.21 11.47
C VAL A 175 1.10 -6.57 12.72
N GLY A 176 1.54 -7.04 13.88
CA GLY A 176 1.15 -6.73 15.24
C GLY A 176 0.32 -5.46 15.43
N THR A 177 -0.97 -5.65 15.60
CA THR A 177 -1.98 -4.58 15.67
C THR A 177 -2.07 -3.90 17.05
N ASP A 178 -1.18 -4.20 17.97
CA ASP A 178 -1.04 -3.43 19.21
C ASP A 178 -0.29 -2.12 18.94
N ILE A 179 -0.93 -1.28 18.14
CA ILE A 179 -0.55 0.13 18.04
C ILE A 179 -1.11 0.78 19.30
N PRO A 180 -0.25 1.32 20.17
CA PRO A 180 -0.74 2.14 21.28
C PRO A 180 -1.66 3.21 20.69
N SER A 181 -2.86 3.37 21.25
CA SER A 181 -3.76 4.45 20.87
C SER A 181 -3.06 5.77 21.15
N HIS A 182 -2.27 6.27 20.23
CA HIS A 182 -1.76 7.64 20.30
C HIS A 182 -3.00 8.53 20.30
N ARG A 183 -3.23 9.21 21.40
CA ARG A 183 -4.19 10.31 21.42
C ARG A 183 -3.75 11.24 20.32
N LEU A 184 -4.62 11.43 19.34
CA LEU A 184 -4.41 12.45 18.31
C LEU A 184 -4.06 13.75 19.04
N ASP A 185 -2.92 14.35 18.70
CA ASP A 185 -2.53 15.64 19.27
C ASP A 185 -3.71 16.60 19.07
N PRO A 186 -4.24 17.25 20.12
CA PRO A 186 -5.37 18.16 20.00
C PRO A 186 -5.19 19.24 18.93
N ARG A 187 -3.93 19.60 18.62
CA ARG A 187 -3.57 20.53 17.56
C ARG A 187 -3.91 19.98 16.16
N PHE A 188 -3.79 18.66 15.95
CA PHE A 188 -4.24 18.02 14.71
C PHE A 188 -5.75 18.12 14.53
N VAL A 189 -6.50 17.90 15.60
CA VAL A 189 -7.98 17.98 15.56
C VAL A 189 -8.44 19.39 15.24
N HIS A 190 -7.78 20.41 15.78
CA HIS A 190 -8.12 21.82 15.51
C HIS A 190 -7.86 22.17 14.04
N THR A 191 -6.67 21.88 13.51
CA THR A 191 -6.33 22.14 12.10
C THR A 191 -7.27 21.41 11.15
N PHE A 192 -7.66 20.18 11.51
CA PHE A 192 -8.59 19.37 10.72
C PHE A 192 -9.98 19.99 10.63
N ASN A 193 -10.53 20.48 11.77
CA ASN A 193 -11.86 21.09 11.82
C ASN A 193 -11.93 22.45 11.11
N GLU A 194 -10.84 23.22 11.08
CA GLU A 194 -10.77 24.48 10.35
C GLU A 194 -10.73 24.31 8.84
N LEU A 195 -10.20 23.19 8.35
CA LEU A 195 -10.07 22.89 6.93
C LEU A 195 -11.35 22.32 6.28
N GLN A 196 -12.31 21.89 7.11
CA GLN A 196 -13.62 21.41 6.64
C GLN A 196 -14.67 22.53 6.49
N LYS A 197 -14.35 23.75 6.92
CA LYS A 197 -15.17 24.97 6.71
C LYS A 197 -14.73 25.69 5.43
#